data_611961266d006fd37eaa5d8159c3a630
#
_entry.id   611961266d006fd37eaa5d8159c3a630
#
_cell.length_a   1.000
_cell.length_b   1.000
_cell.length_c   1.000
_cell.angle_alpha   90.00
_cell.angle_beta   90.00
_cell.angle_gamma   90.00
#
_symmetry.space_group_name_H-M   'P 1'
#
loop_
_entity.id
_entity.type
_entity.pdbx_description
1 polymer ?
#
loop_
_entity_poly.entity_id
_entity_poly.type
_entity_poly.pdbx_seq_one_letter_code
_entity_poly.pdbx_strand_id
1 'polypeptide(L)'
;MARLELNNLHAEVAEGDEKILEGVNLEVRSGEIHALMGPNGSGKSTTAKVIAGHPAYEVTDGEVLLHLEDEEFGEDIEIDEDQRTWNLLDLEPNERAALGIFLGFQYPAEIEGVTMTNFLRTALNAKIEEREELFEDEDGEADAEEDDEGFENSPMEGDVDEGEVGVAEFQQILQEKMEQLDMDEKFAQRYLNAGFSGGEKKQNEVLQAAILEPSVAVLDEIDSGLDIDRLQDVSSGINALRDEQGTGILQITHYQRILDYVEPDHVHVMLDGQIAKSGGPELAEKLEDKGYDWVREEVYGTA
;
A
#
# COMPACT_ATOMS: atom_id res chain seq x y z
N MET A 1 6.16 8.90 12.22
CA MET A 1 6.33 7.56 11.59
C MET A 1 5.06 6.76 11.75
N ALA A 2 4.46 6.22 10.68
CA ALA A 2 3.24 5.42 10.78
C ALA A 2 3.51 4.00 11.29
N ARG A 3 2.47 3.40 11.87
CA ARG A 3 2.48 2.02 12.32
C ARG A 3 1.12 1.37 12.06
N LEU A 4 1.10 0.32 11.26
CA LEU A 4 -0.06 -0.53 11.05
C LEU A 4 -0.02 -1.68 12.06
N GLU A 5 -1.11 -1.91 12.78
CA GLU A 5 -1.21 -2.95 13.79
C GLU A 5 -2.50 -3.77 13.57
N LEU A 6 -2.35 -5.08 13.41
CA LEU A 6 -3.43 -6.04 13.36
C LEU A 6 -3.53 -6.74 14.72
N ASN A 7 -4.67 -6.62 15.39
CA ASN A 7 -4.90 -7.17 16.70
C ASN A 7 -5.98 -8.25 16.65
N ASN A 8 -5.58 -9.52 16.84
CA ASN A 8 -6.48 -10.67 16.88
C ASN A 8 -7.48 -10.70 15.72
N LEU A 9 -7.00 -10.38 14.50
CA LEU A 9 -7.86 -10.20 13.32
C LEU A 9 -8.43 -11.52 12.83
N HIS A 10 -9.77 -11.61 12.76
CA HIS A 10 -10.51 -12.72 12.20
C HIS A 10 -11.31 -12.26 10.99
N ALA A 11 -11.28 -13.02 9.91
CA ALA A 11 -12.05 -12.69 8.70
C ALA A 11 -12.53 -13.94 7.97
N GLU A 12 -13.67 -13.79 7.30
CA GLU A 12 -14.28 -14.83 6.48
C GLU A 12 -14.64 -14.28 5.08
N VAL A 13 -15.06 -15.17 4.19
CA VAL A 13 -15.57 -14.77 2.88
C VAL A 13 -16.95 -14.15 3.05
N ALA A 14 -17.18 -12.93 2.53
CA ALA A 14 -18.42 -12.17 2.70
C ALA A 14 -19.67 -12.92 2.21
N GLU A 15 -19.55 -13.78 1.17
CA GLU A 15 -20.60 -14.64 0.69
C GLU A 15 -20.38 -16.10 1.10
N GLY A 16 -20.26 -16.37 2.42
CA GLY A 16 -20.06 -17.74 2.93
C GLY A 16 -19.60 -17.75 4.38
N ASP A 17 -19.60 -18.90 5.02
CA ASP A 17 -19.13 -19.08 6.40
C ASP A 17 -17.69 -19.61 6.47
N GLU A 18 -16.89 -19.44 5.39
CA GLU A 18 -15.52 -19.93 5.31
C GLU A 18 -14.58 -18.96 6.01
N LYS A 19 -14.10 -19.35 7.19
CA LYS A 19 -13.09 -18.60 7.95
C LYS A 19 -11.73 -18.74 7.30
N ILE A 20 -11.05 -17.61 7.13
CA ILE A 20 -9.73 -17.58 6.50
C ILE A 20 -8.68 -17.01 7.43
N LEU A 21 -9.02 -15.97 8.22
CA LEU A 21 -8.13 -15.42 9.22
C LEU A 21 -8.65 -15.81 10.61
N GLU A 22 -7.75 -16.31 11.46
CA GLU A 22 -8.11 -16.89 12.77
C GLU A 22 -7.25 -16.30 13.90
N GLY A 23 -7.26 -14.96 14.05
CA GLY A 23 -6.52 -14.27 15.11
C GLY A 23 -5.13 -13.81 14.67
N VAL A 24 -5.04 -13.13 13.53
CA VAL A 24 -3.78 -12.56 13.02
C VAL A 24 -3.35 -11.41 13.92
N ASN A 25 -2.09 -11.49 14.40
CA ASN A 25 -1.40 -10.40 15.08
C ASN A 25 -0.16 -10.05 14.29
N LEU A 26 -0.07 -8.80 13.82
CA LEU A 26 1.01 -8.33 12.97
C LEU A 26 1.20 -6.83 13.18
N GLU A 27 2.44 -6.39 13.22
CA GLU A 27 2.80 -4.97 13.26
C GLU A 27 3.73 -4.67 12.08
N VAL A 28 3.51 -3.54 11.40
CA VAL A 28 4.37 -3.02 10.32
C VAL A 28 4.62 -1.55 10.59
N ARG A 29 5.88 -1.12 10.62
CA ARG A 29 6.27 0.27 10.88
C ARG A 29 6.84 0.94 9.65
N SER A 30 6.67 2.25 9.57
CA SER A 30 7.35 3.09 8.56
C SER A 30 8.85 2.81 8.55
N GLY A 31 9.43 2.72 7.35
CA GLY A 31 10.86 2.46 7.14
C GLY A 31 11.31 1.03 7.39
N GLU A 32 10.41 0.10 7.75
CA GLU A 32 10.73 -1.32 7.94
C GLU A 32 10.13 -2.17 6.81
N ILE A 33 10.80 -3.27 6.48
CA ILE A 33 10.33 -4.29 5.56
C ILE A 33 9.97 -5.55 6.33
N HIS A 34 8.70 -5.92 6.27
CA HIS A 34 8.15 -7.13 6.85
C HIS A 34 7.81 -8.13 5.75
N ALA A 35 8.42 -9.29 5.73
CA ALA A 35 8.10 -10.36 4.80
C ALA A 35 7.04 -11.29 5.40
N LEU A 36 5.89 -11.43 4.74
CA LEU A 36 4.84 -12.38 5.11
C LEU A 36 4.92 -13.60 4.19
N MET A 37 5.38 -14.71 4.72
CA MET A 37 5.59 -15.97 4.02
C MET A 37 4.61 -17.04 4.50
N GLY A 38 4.37 -18.05 3.67
CA GLY A 38 3.49 -19.18 4.03
C GLY A 38 3.03 -19.93 2.79
N PRO A 39 2.50 -21.15 2.95
CA PRO A 39 1.97 -21.92 1.84
C PRO A 39 0.76 -21.27 1.20
N ASN A 40 0.39 -21.71 -0.01
CA ASN A 40 -0.83 -21.26 -0.66
C ASN A 40 -2.06 -21.60 0.19
N GLY A 41 -3.00 -20.65 0.28
CA GLY A 41 -4.20 -20.81 1.10
C GLY A 41 -3.99 -20.55 2.60
N SER A 42 -2.81 -20.07 3.05
CA SER A 42 -2.60 -19.76 4.48
C SER A 42 -3.26 -18.45 4.96
N GLY A 43 -3.79 -17.61 4.06
CA GLY A 43 -4.47 -16.36 4.41
C GLY A 43 -3.72 -15.08 4.03
N LYS A 44 -2.50 -15.14 3.46
CA LYS A 44 -1.66 -13.96 3.17
C LYS A 44 -2.36 -12.90 2.32
N SER A 45 -2.85 -13.27 1.13
CA SER A 45 -3.56 -12.34 0.23
C SER A 45 -4.90 -11.88 0.81
N THR A 46 -5.51 -12.66 1.70
CA THR A 46 -6.70 -12.26 2.45
C THR A 46 -6.35 -11.17 3.45
N THR A 47 -5.24 -11.31 4.18
CA THR A 47 -4.74 -10.27 5.08
C THR A 47 -4.53 -8.95 4.33
N ALA A 48 -3.85 -8.98 3.17
CA ALA A 48 -3.65 -7.80 2.33
C ALA A 48 -4.98 -7.13 1.92
N LYS A 49 -5.94 -7.93 1.47
CA LYS A 49 -7.24 -7.44 1.01
C LYS A 49 -8.10 -6.90 2.14
N VAL A 50 -8.05 -7.50 3.33
CA VAL A 50 -8.76 -7.00 4.52
C VAL A 50 -8.18 -5.66 4.97
N ILE A 51 -6.85 -5.49 4.98
CA ILE A 51 -6.21 -4.20 5.29
C ILE A 51 -6.69 -3.11 4.32
N ALA A 52 -6.80 -3.43 3.02
CA ALA A 52 -7.25 -2.50 1.99
C ALA A 52 -8.78 -2.32 1.91
N GLY A 53 -9.58 -3.00 2.72
CA GLY A 53 -11.04 -2.87 2.72
C GLY A 53 -11.74 -3.58 1.56
N HIS A 54 -11.17 -4.67 1.03
CA HIS A 54 -11.76 -5.36 -0.12
C HIS A 54 -13.09 -6.05 0.24
N PRO A 55 -14.20 -5.79 -0.50
CA PRO A 55 -15.56 -6.20 -0.12
C PRO A 55 -15.82 -7.72 -0.19
N ALA A 56 -14.89 -8.52 -0.70
CA ALA A 56 -15.01 -9.98 -0.73
C ALA A 56 -14.83 -10.64 0.65
N TYR A 57 -14.40 -9.90 1.66
CA TYR A 57 -14.11 -10.41 2.99
C TYR A 57 -14.84 -9.59 4.04
N GLU A 58 -15.31 -10.26 5.09
CA GLU A 58 -15.94 -9.67 6.26
C GLU A 58 -15.08 -9.95 7.50
N VAL A 59 -14.77 -8.90 8.26
CA VAL A 59 -14.07 -9.04 9.54
C VAL A 59 -15.08 -9.40 10.61
N THR A 60 -14.83 -10.51 11.32
CA THR A 60 -15.74 -11.03 12.34
C THR A 60 -15.29 -10.74 13.76
N ASP A 61 -14.00 -10.46 13.99
CA ASP A 61 -13.44 -10.09 15.29
C ASP A 61 -12.04 -9.44 15.08
N GLY A 62 -11.59 -8.65 16.05
CA GLY A 62 -10.30 -7.98 16.06
C GLY A 62 -10.34 -6.57 15.49
N GLU A 63 -9.16 -5.97 15.33
CA GLU A 63 -8.96 -4.58 14.92
C GLU A 63 -7.82 -4.47 13.91
N VAL A 64 -7.89 -3.44 13.05
CA VAL A 64 -6.80 -3.02 12.16
C VAL A 64 -6.54 -1.55 12.43
N LEU A 65 -5.51 -1.25 13.19
CA LEU A 65 -5.22 0.11 13.65
C LEU A 65 -4.07 0.71 12.82
N LEU A 66 -4.27 1.93 12.34
CA LEU A 66 -3.23 2.75 11.75
C LEU A 66 -2.92 3.90 12.72
N HIS A 67 -1.69 3.93 13.21
CA HIS A 67 -1.18 5.01 14.04
C HIS A 67 -0.35 5.94 13.17
N LEU A 68 -0.63 7.24 13.24
CA LEU A 68 0.04 8.29 12.48
C LEU A 68 0.76 9.24 13.44
N GLU A 69 1.94 9.69 13.07
CA GLU A 69 2.71 10.71 13.81
C GLU A 69 2.75 12.01 12.99
N ASP A 70 2.95 13.14 13.65
CA ASP A 70 2.89 14.49 13.05
C ASP A 70 3.79 14.66 11.81
N GLU A 71 4.92 13.93 11.75
CA GLU A 71 5.89 14.01 10.65
C GLU A 71 5.35 13.52 9.28
N GLU A 72 4.21 12.81 9.26
CA GLU A 72 3.64 12.24 8.03
C GLU A 72 2.71 13.19 7.27
N PHE A 73 2.36 14.31 7.90
CA PHE A 73 1.36 15.24 7.37
C PHE A 73 1.95 16.52 6.79
N GLY A 74 3.28 16.70 6.84
CA GLY A 74 3.92 17.96 6.50
C GLY A 74 3.78 19.00 7.61
N GLU A 75 4.45 20.15 7.46
CA GLU A 75 4.50 21.19 8.49
C GLU A 75 3.18 21.98 8.65
N ASP A 76 2.22 21.75 7.75
CA ASP A 76 1.00 22.58 7.63
C ASP A 76 -0.26 21.92 8.22
N ILE A 77 -0.21 20.64 8.62
CA ILE A 77 -1.37 19.93 9.20
C ILE A 77 -1.09 19.60 10.68
N GLU A 78 -1.77 20.28 11.59
CA GLU A 78 -1.79 19.93 13.02
C GLU A 78 -2.84 18.83 13.24
N ILE A 79 -2.42 17.69 13.78
CA ILE A 79 -3.28 16.53 14.05
C ILE A 79 -3.62 16.49 15.53
N ASP A 80 -4.90 16.40 15.84
CA ASP A 80 -5.39 16.19 17.19
C ASP A 80 -5.05 14.78 17.73
N GLU A 81 -5.00 14.60 19.05
CA GLU A 81 -4.64 13.31 19.68
C GLU A 81 -5.57 12.17 19.26
N ASP A 82 -6.85 12.43 18.99
CA ASP A 82 -7.85 11.46 18.56
C ASP A 82 -7.74 11.11 17.07
N GLN A 83 -7.18 11.98 16.25
CA GLN A 83 -6.89 11.73 14.82
C GLN A 83 -5.59 10.93 14.59
N ARG A 84 -4.82 10.62 15.63
CA ARG A 84 -3.56 9.87 15.53
C ARG A 84 -3.73 8.36 15.41
N THR A 85 -4.91 7.83 15.72
CA THR A 85 -5.17 6.39 15.64
C THR A 85 -6.50 6.12 15.00
N TRP A 86 -6.46 5.46 13.85
CA TRP A 86 -7.63 5.11 13.04
C TRP A 86 -7.85 3.61 13.05
N ASN A 87 -9.08 3.16 13.31
CA ASN A 87 -9.45 1.79 13.03
C ASN A 87 -9.87 1.68 11.57
N LEU A 88 -9.03 1.08 10.73
CA LEU A 88 -9.29 0.98 9.29
C LEU A 88 -10.58 0.20 8.98
N LEU A 89 -11.11 -0.59 9.92
CA LEU A 89 -12.36 -1.34 9.71
C LEU A 89 -13.60 -0.43 9.65
N ASP A 90 -13.50 0.78 10.21
CA ASP A 90 -14.57 1.77 10.20
C ASP A 90 -14.55 2.66 8.93
N LEU A 91 -13.53 2.48 8.07
CA LEU A 91 -13.26 3.31 6.92
C LEU A 91 -13.51 2.58 5.60
N GLU A 92 -13.97 3.33 4.60
CA GLU A 92 -14.07 2.87 3.22
C GLU A 92 -12.67 2.76 2.55
N PRO A 93 -12.51 2.02 1.44
CA PRO A 93 -11.20 1.82 0.80
C PRO A 93 -10.50 3.11 0.34
N ASN A 94 -11.24 4.14 -0.10
CA ASN A 94 -10.70 5.46 -0.48
C ASN A 94 -10.13 6.20 0.73
N GLU A 95 -10.84 6.20 1.86
CA GLU A 95 -10.40 6.81 3.12
C GLU A 95 -9.11 6.13 3.63
N ARG A 96 -9.02 4.78 3.56
CA ARG A 96 -7.79 4.04 3.89
C ARG A 96 -6.62 4.42 2.99
N ALA A 97 -6.88 4.61 1.69
CA ALA A 97 -5.87 5.04 0.74
C ALA A 97 -5.42 6.50 1.01
N ALA A 98 -6.34 7.38 1.39
CA ALA A 98 -6.05 8.76 1.79
C ALA A 98 -5.14 8.81 3.03
N LEU A 99 -5.39 7.94 4.03
CA LEU A 99 -4.54 7.79 5.20
C LEU A 99 -3.18 7.13 4.91
N GLY A 100 -2.93 6.69 3.67
CA GLY A 100 -1.63 6.18 3.24
C GLY A 100 -1.52 4.66 3.21
N ILE A 101 -2.62 3.91 3.12
CA ILE A 101 -2.59 2.46 2.85
C ILE A 101 -2.57 2.23 1.34
N PHE A 102 -1.59 1.47 0.86
CA PHE A 102 -1.46 1.08 -0.55
C PHE A 102 -1.48 -0.45 -0.68
N LEU A 103 -2.22 -0.96 -1.67
CA LEU A 103 -2.22 -2.38 -2.03
C LEU A 103 -1.70 -2.59 -3.45
N GLY A 104 -0.53 -3.22 -3.58
CA GLY A 104 -0.03 -3.77 -4.84
C GLY A 104 -0.66 -5.14 -5.09
N PHE A 105 -1.43 -5.26 -6.17
CA PHE A 105 -2.19 -6.47 -6.49
C PHE A 105 -1.33 -7.55 -7.15
N GLN A 106 -1.59 -8.80 -6.87
CA GLN A 106 -0.99 -9.92 -7.59
C GLN A 106 -1.26 -9.83 -9.11
N TYR A 107 -2.49 -9.47 -9.49
CA TYR A 107 -2.94 -9.33 -10.88
C TYR A 107 -3.61 -7.96 -11.09
N PRO A 108 -2.83 -6.91 -11.43
CA PRO A 108 -3.40 -5.58 -11.66
C PRO A 108 -4.28 -5.56 -12.91
N ALA A 109 -5.41 -4.85 -12.80
CA ALA A 109 -6.37 -4.73 -13.90
C ALA A 109 -5.80 -3.93 -15.08
N GLU A 110 -6.26 -4.27 -16.30
CA GLU A 110 -5.98 -3.49 -17.50
C GLU A 110 -7.15 -2.54 -17.78
N ILE A 111 -6.86 -1.25 -17.98
CA ILE A 111 -7.87 -0.24 -18.24
C ILE A 111 -7.57 0.44 -19.57
N GLU A 112 -8.29 0.01 -20.64
CA GLU A 112 -8.18 0.63 -21.95
C GLU A 112 -8.83 2.03 -21.95
N GLY A 113 -8.22 2.97 -22.66
CA GLY A 113 -8.73 4.33 -22.81
C GLY A 113 -8.29 5.31 -21.72
N VAL A 114 -7.71 4.85 -20.61
CA VAL A 114 -7.15 5.69 -19.55
C VAL A 114 -5.63 5.57 -19.58
N THR A 115 -4.94 6.67 -19.85
CA THR A 115 -3.46 6.70 -19.84
C THR A 115 -2.95 6.63 -18.40
N MET A 116 -1.73 6.10 -18.25
CA MET A 116 -1.04 6.06 -16.96
C MET A 116 -0.97 7.45 -16.30
N THR A 117 -0.57 8.47 -17.08
CA THR A 117 -0.51 9.86 -16.60
C THR A 117 -1.85 10.34 -16.04
N ASN A 118 -2.95 10.15 -16.79
CA ASN A 118 -4.26 10.61 -16.34
C ASN A 118 -4.74 9.85 -15.10
N PHE A 119 -4.54 8.53 -15.07
CA PHE A 119 -4.90 7.71 -13.92
C PHE A 119 -4.17 8.17 -12.66
N LEU A 120 -2.84 8.30 -12.73
CA LEU A 120 -2.02 8.61 -11.57
C LEU A 120 -2.28 10.02 -11.04
N ARG A 121 -2.46 11.03 -11.94
CA ARG A 121 -2.81 12.38 -11.51
C ARG A 121 -4.17 12.41 -10.82
N THR A 122 -5.18 11.75 -11.40
CA THR A 122 -6.52 11.69 -10.80
C THR A 122 -6.48 10.97 -9.45
N ALA A 123 -5.72 9.88 -9.33
CA ALA A 123 -5.58 9.14 -8.08
C ALA A 123 -4.87 9.96 -7.00
N LEU A 124 -3.83 10.74 -7.38
CA LEU A 124 -3.12 11.61 -6.44
C LEU A 124 -4.03 12.73 -5.93
N ASN A 125 -4.75 13.42 -6.83
CA ASN A 125 -5.65 14.50 -6.43
C ASN A 125 -6.82 13.97 -5.57
N ALA A 126 -7.43 12.84 -5.94
CA ALA A 126 -8.46 12.21 -5.12
C ALA A 126 -7.95 11.80 -3.72
N LYS A 127 -6.67 11.38 -3.62
CA LYS A 127 -6.06 11.11 -2.31
C LYS A 127 -5.90 12.37 -1.47
N ILE A 128 -5.49 13.48 -2.10
CA ILE A 128 -5.32 14.78 -1.41
C ILE A 128 -6.68 15.27 -0.91
N GLU A 129 -7.68 15.35 -1.80
CA GLU A 129 -9.04 15.78 -1.48
C GLU A 129 -9.65 14.96 -0.33
N GLU A 130 -9.65 13.64 -0.43
CA GLU A 130 -10.18 12.74 0.61
C GLU A 130 -9.42 12.90 1.95
N ARG A 131 -8.12 13.17 1.87
CA ARG A 131 -7.31 13.38 3.07
C ARG A 131 -7.65 14.69 3.77
N GLU A 132 -7.85 15.76 3.02
CA GLU A 132 -8.31 17.04 3.55
C GLU A 132 -9.67 16.88 4.25
N GLU A 133 -10.62 16.19 3.62
CA GLU A 133 -11.93 15.91 4.21
C GLU A 133 -11.84 15.12 5.53
N LEU A 134 -10.92 14.15 5.63
CA LEU A 134 -10.74 13.34 6.85
C LEU A 134 -10.17 14.12 8.03
N PHE A 135 -9.44 15.21 7.77
CA PHE A 135 -8.79 16.03 8.79
C PHE A 135 -9.43 17.40 8.97
N GLU A 136 -10.45 17.76 8.18
CA GLU A 136 -11.27 18.95 8.45
C GLU A 136 -12.06 18.74 9.73
N ASP A 137 -11.94 19.69 10.68
CA ASP A 137 -12.70 19.68 11.93
C ASP A 137 -14.20 19.84 11.64
N GLU A 138 -15.07 19.01 12.26
CA GLU A 138 -16.53 19.17 12.21
C GLU A 138 -17.02 20.54 12.75
N ASP A 139 -16.17 21.33 13.42
CA ASP A 139 -16.45 22.64 13.99
C ASP A 139 -16.05 23.82 13.08
N GLY A 140 -15.61 23.56 11.84
CA GLY A 140 -15.30 24.58 10.85
C GLY A 140 -16.54 25.35 10.40
N GLU A 141 -17.10 26.21 11.26
CA GLU A 141 -17.83 27.39 10.81
C GLU A 141 -16.82 28.27 10.05
N ALA A 142 -16.73 28.02 8.74
CA ALA A 142 -16.04 28.91 7.84
C ALA A 142 -16.66 30.30 8.01
N ASP A 143 -15.96 31.21 8.68
CA ASP A 143 -16.15 32.65 8.52
C ASP A 143 -15.76 33.01 7.07
N ALA A 144 -16.61 32.60 6.15
CA ALA A 144 -16.60 33.12 4.79
C ALA A 144 -17.01 34.60 4.86
N GLU A 145 -16.06 35.48 5.10
CA GLU A 145 -16.22 36.88 4.70
C GLU A 145 -16.31 36.90 3.17
N GLU A 146 -17.53 36.99 2.67
CA GLU A 146 -17.80 37.30 1.27
C GLU A 146 -17.24 38.69 0.95
N ASP A 147 -16.02 38.78 0.50
CA ASP A 147 -15.52 39.94 -0.22
C ASP A 147 -15.90 39.80 -1.70
N ASP A 148 -17.09 40.27 -2.02
CA ASP A 148 -17.58 40.57 -3.37
C ASP A 148 -16.77 41.73 -3.98
N GLU A 149 -15.62 41.43 -4.63
CA GLU A 149 -14.99 42.32 -5.59
C GLU A 149 -14.74 41.57 -6.90
N GLY A 150 -15.65 41.87 -7.85
CA GLY A 150 -15.62 41.39 -9.21
C GLY A 150 -14.28 41.63 -9.91
N PHE A 151 -13.78 40.60 -10.58
CA PHE A 151 -12.74 40.70 -11.58
C PHE A 151 -13.12 40.00 -12.89
N GLU A 152 -12.96 40.77 -13.98
CA GLU A 152 -13.27 40.44 -15.36
C GLU A 152 -12.37 39.31 -15.91
N ASN A 153 -12.99 38.40 -16.64
CA ASN A 153 -12.50 37.52 -17.71
C ASN A 153 -11.04 37.63 -18.11
N SER A 154 -10.26 36.61 -17.80
CA SER A 154 -9.18 36.15 -18.65
C SER A 154 -9.42 34.69 -19.07
N PRO A 155 -9.41 34.33 -20.36
CA PRO A 155 -9.60 32.98 -20.80
C PRO A 155 -8.29 32.20 -20.75
N MET A 156 -8.36 30.95 -20.25
CA MET A 156 -7.36 29.90 -20.33
C MET A 156 -6.25 29.87 -19.25
N GLU A 157 -6.64 29.73 -18.02
CA GLU A 157 -6.00 28.83 -17.06
C GLU A 157 -7.15 28.10 -16.41
N GLY A 158 -7.20 26.76 -16.52
CA GLY A 158 -8.22 25.99 -15.80
C GLY A 158 -8.02 26.28 -14.32
N ASP A 159 -9.09 26.68 -13.65
CA ASP A 159 -9.11 26.79 -12.20
C ASP A 159 -8.61 25.44 -11.64
N VAL A 160 -7.39 25.45 -11.13
CA VAL A 160 -6.88 24.37 -10.28
C VAL A 160 -7.38 24.74 -8.92
N ASP A 161 -8.25 23.93 -8.32
CA ASP A 161 -8.67 24.13 -6.94
C ASP A 161 -7.43 24.22 -6.03
N GLU A 162 -7.46 25.09 -5.05
CA GLU A 162 -6.38 25.19 -4.06
C GLU A 162 -6.21 23.82 -3.43
N GLY A 163 -5.02 23.20 -3.57
CA GLY A 163 -4.71 21.83 -3.10
C GLY A 163 -4.50 20.80 -4.22
N GLU A 164 -5.07 20.99 -5.42
CA GLU A 164 -4.86 20.04 -6.52
C GLU A 164 -3.50 20.18 -7.20
N VAL A 165 -2.88 19.03 -7.51
CA VAL A 165 -1.64 18.98 -8.32
C VAL A 165 -1.98 19.25 -9.79
N GLY A 166 -1.46 20.37 -10.32
CA GLY A 166 -1.65 20.79 -11.69
C GLY A 166 -0.99 19.85 -12.71
N VAL A 167 -1.43 19.94 -13.99
CA VAL A 167 -0.90 19.06 -15.06
C VAL A 167 0.60 19.18 -15.23
N ALA A 168 1.15 20.41 -15.19
CA ALA A 168 2.59 20.65 -15.42
C ALA A 168 3.42 20.16 -14.23
N GLU A 169 2.97 20.38 -13.02
CA GLU A 169 3.59 19.90 -11.79
C GLU A 169 3.58 18.38 -11.73
N PHE A 170 2.42 17.76 -11.98
CA PHE A 170 2.33 16.30 -12.03
C PHE A 170 3.27 15.67 -13.06
N GLN A 171 3.45 16.32 -14.23
CA GLN A 171 4.40 15.82 -15.22
C GLN A 171 5.84 15.81 -14.72
N GLN A 172 6.24 16.78 -13.89
CA GLN A 172 7.56 16.79 -13.25
C GLN A 172 7.70 15.65 -12.25
N ILE A 173 6.72 15.49 -11.36
CA ILE A 173 6.69 14.39 -10.39
C ILE A 173 6.78 13.03 -11.11
N LEU A 174 5.96 12.82 -12.13
CA LEU A 174 5.94 11.57 -12.89
C LEU A 174 7.30 11.29 -13.55
N GLN A 175 7.91 12.31 -14.16
CA GLN A 175 9.23 12.17 -14.81
C GLN A 175 10.31 11.83 -13.80
N GLU A 176 10.37 12.50 -12.66
CA GLU A 176 11.33 12.23 -11.58
C GLU A 176 11.20 10.80 -11.05
N LYS A 177 9.97 10.36 -10.75
CA LYS A 177 9.73 9.00 -10.25
C LYS A 177 10.04 7.93 -11.31
N MET A 178 9.74 8.18 -12.58
CA MET A 178 10.09 7.26 -13.67
C MET A 178 11.61 7.16 -13.88
N GLU A 179 12.36 8.26 -13.78
CA GLU A 179 13.82 8.25 -13.79
C GLU A 179 14.40 7.44 -12.63
N GLN A 180 13.90 7.64 -11.41
CA GLN A 180 14.33 6.86 -10.22
C GLN A 180 14.13 5.35 -10.39
N LEU A 181 13.07 4.96 -11.09
CA LEU A 181 12.71 3.55 -11.32
C LEU A 181 13.26 2.96 -12.63
N ASP A 182 14.13 3.69 -13.35
CA ASP A 182 14.66 3.32 -14.67
C ASP A 182 13.56 2.91 -15.67
N MET A 183 12.44 3.64 -15.67
CA MET A 183 11.30 3.39 -16.56
C MET A 183 11.34 4.28 -17.79
N ASP A 184 11.07 3.70 -18.98
CA ASP A 184 10.99 4.45 -20.24
C ASP A 184 9.78 5.42 -20.22
N GLU A 185 10.00 6.71 -20.44
CA GLU A 185 8.97 7.76 -20.47
C GLU A 185 7.76 7.43 -21.39
N LYS A 186 7.95 6.55 -22.36
CA LYS A 186 6.86 6.09 -23.24
C LYS A 186 5.74 5.38 -22.50
N PHE A 187 6.01 4.82 -21.30
CA PHE A 187 4.97 4.19 -20.48
C PHE A 187 3.92 5.19 -20.01
N ALA A 188 4.29 6.44 -19.75
CA ALA A 188 3.38 7.51 -19.33
C ALA A 188 2.19 7.71 -20.28
N GLN A 189 2.39 7.50 -21.57
CA GLN A 189 1.38 7.69 -22.63
C GLN A 189 0.55 6.43 -22.92
N ARG A 190 0.93 5.26 -22.38
CA ARG A 190 0.22 3.99 -22.60
C ARG A 190 -1.01 3.91 -21.70
N TYR A 191 -1.98 3.13 -22.11
CA TYR A 191 -3.14 2.82 -21.26
C TYR A 191 -2.71 1.97 -20.07
N LEU A 192 -3.35 2.21 -18.94
CA LEU A 192 -3.00 1.58 -17.65
C LEU A 192 -2.99 0.06 -17.79
N ASN A 193 -1.81 -0.52 -17.63
CA ASN A 193 -1.52 -1.95 -17.72
C ASN A 193 -1.91 -2.65 -19.05
N ALA A 194 -2.52 -1.95 -20.01
CA ALA A 194 -2.97 -2.55 -21.25
C ALA A 194 -1.79 -2.93 -22.16
N GLY A 195 -1.67 -4.24 -22.44
CA GLY A 195 -0.58 -4.79 -23.21
C GLY A 195 0.80 -4.67 -22.56
N PHE A 196 0.86 -4.49 -21.25
CA PHE A 196 2.10 -4.56 -20.48
C PHE A 196 2.49 -6.02 -20.27
N SER A 197 3.79 -6.32 -20.31
CA SER A 197 4.32 -7.59 -19.82
C SER A 197 4.12 -7.70 -18.30
N GLY A 198 4.26 -8.90 -17.76
CA GLY A 198 4.16 -9.10 -16.30
C GLY A 198 5.10 -8.18 -15.52
N GLY A 199 6.36 -8.08 -15.94
CA GLY A 199 7.35 -7.22 -15.30
C GLY A 199 7.01 -5.73 -15.40
N GLU A 200 6.54 -5.26 -16.57
CA GLU A 200 6.10 -3.88 -16.76
C GLU A 200 4.91 -3.52 -15.85
N LYS A 201 3.98 -4.46 -15.64
CA LYS A 201 2.85 -4.28 -14.71
C LYS A 201 3.34 -4.10 -13.28
N LYS A 202 4.33 -4.89 -12.85
CA LYS A 202 4.89 -4.81 -11.51
C LYS A 202 5.72 -3.55 -11.28
N GLN A 203 6.52 -3.15 -12.27
CA GLN A 203 7.18 -1.83 -12.22
C GLN A 203 6.16 -0.68 -12.14
N ASN A 204 5.04 -0.79 -12.86
CA ASN A 204 3.98 0.21 -12.78
C ASN A 204 3.30 0.25 -11.40
N GLU A 205 3.15 -0.86 -10.71
CA GLU A 205 2.64 -0.87 -9.31
C GLU A 205 3.60 -0.15 -8.35
N VAL A 206 4.91 -0.37 -8.51
CA VAL A 206 5.91 0.37 -7.73
C VAL A 206 5.90 1.86 -8.05
N LEU A 207 5.74 2.23 -9.34
CA LEU A 207 5.58 3.64 -9.75
C LEU A 207 4.33 4.28 -9.12
N GLN A 208 3.21 3.56 -9.08
CA GLN A 208 2.00 4.03 -8.41
C GLN A 208 2.26 4.30 -6.92
N ALA A 209 2.91 3.36 -6.22
CA ALA A 209 3.30 3.57 -4.83
C ALA A 209 4.25 4.77 -4.67
N ALA A 210 5.26 4.91 -5.56
CA ALA A 210 6.21 6.00 -5.50
C ALA A 210 5.58 7.39 -5.69
N ILE A 211 4.49 7.50 -6.48
CA ILE A 211 3.75 8.75 -6.70
C ILE A 211 2.75 9.01 -5.57
N LEU A 212 2.08 7.96 -5.08
CA LEU A 212 1.07 8.10 -4.04
C LEU A 212 1.67 8.21 -2.63
N GLU A 213 2.95 7.94 -2.47
CA GLU A 213 3.71 8.07 -1.22
C GLU A 213 2.94 7.51 0.00
N PRO A 214 2.73 6.19 0.04
CA PRO A 214 1.97 5.57 1.13
C PRO A 214 2.79 5.49 2.41
N SER A 215 2.11 5.60 3.56
CA SER A 215 2.70 5.33 4.88
C SER A 215 2.99 3.83 5.04
N VAL A 216 2.10 2.98 4.51
CA VAL A 216 2.26 1.52 4.48
C VAL A 216 1.85 0.95 3.13
N ALA A 217 2.76 0.22 2.47
CA ALA A 217 2.51 -0.51 1.25
C ALA A 217 2.44 -2.02 1.49
N VAL A 218 1.31 -2.62 1.15
CA VAL A 218 1.12 -4.08 1.15
C VAL A 218 1.30 -4.59 -0.27
N LEU A 219 2.35 -5.36 -0.53
CA LEU A 219 2.74 -5.84 -1.86
C LEU A 219 2.47 -7.35 -1.97
N ASP A 220 1.38 -7.72 -2.65
CA ASP A 220 0.95 -9.11 -2.77
C ASP A 220 1.58 -9.78 -4.00
N GLU A 221 2.59 -10.65 -3.76
CA GLU A 221 3.31 -11.42 -4.78
C GLU A 221 3.83 -10.57 -5.96
N ILE A 222 4.38 -9.40 -5.65
CA ILE A 222 4.91 -8.47 -6.67
C ILE A 222 6.06 -9.08 -7.48
N ASP A 223 6.74 -10.10 -6.96
CA ASP A 223 7.83 -10.85 -7.57
C ASP A 223 7.38 -11.99 -8.49
N SER A 224 6.08 -12.28 -8.55
CA SER A 224 5.54 -13.40 -9.30
C SER A 224 5.74 -13.22 -10.81
N GLY A 225 6.35 -14.22 -11.46
CA GLY A 225 6.55 -14.25 -12.91
C GLY A 225 7.63 -13.30 -13.45
N LEU A 226 8.44 -12.71 -12.59
CA LEU A 226 9.54 -11.84 -12.99
C LEU A 226 10.80 -12.65 -13.36
N ASP A 227 11.50 -12.22 -14.41
CA ASP A 227 12.88 -12.61 -14.66
C ASP A 227 13.83 -11.86 -13.70
N ILE A 228 15.12 -12.19 -13.74
CA ILE A 228 16.11 -11.66 -12.79
C ILE A 228 16.28 -10.15 -12.94
N ASP A 229 16.32 -9.64 -14.17
CA ASP A 229 16.55 -8.22 -14.42
C ASP A 229 15.34 -7.40 -13.92
N ARG A 230 14.12 -7.84 -14.23
CA ARG A 230 12.89 -7.19 -13.75
C ARG A 230 12.72 -7.29 -12.24
N LEU A 231 13.15 -8.40 -11.65
CA LEU A 231 13.14 -8.54 -10.20
C LEU A 231 14.06 -7.50 -9.54
N GLN A 232 15.24 -7.25 -10.11
CA GLN A 232 16.16 -6.22 -9.61
C GLN A 232 15.56 -4.81 -9.73
N ASP A 233 14.94 -4.47 -10.88
CA ASP A 233 14.30 -3.18 -11.08
C ASP A 233 13.19 -2.94 -10.04
N VAL A 234 12.28 -3.90 -9.87
CA VAL A 234 11.18 -3.85 -8.90
C VAL A 234 11.72 -3.77 -7.47
N SER A 235 12.74 -4.56 -7.13
CA SER A 235 13.35 -4.55 -5.80
C SER A 235 14.04 -3.22 -5.49
N SER A 236 14.70 -2.61 -6.49
CA SER A 236 15.30 -1.28 -6.35
C SER A 236 14.23 -0.23 -6.01
N GLY A 237 13.09 -0.29 -6.69
CA GLY A 237 11.96 0.59 -6.41
C GLY A 237 11.36 0.39 -5.01
N ILE A 238 11.21 -0.86 -4.55
CA ILE A 238 10.74 -1.16 -3.20
C ILE A 238 11.69 -0.60 -2.14
N ASN A 239 13.02 -0.76 -2.35
CA ASN A 239 14.00 -0.19 -1.44
C ASN A 239 13.95 1.35 -1.44
N ALA A 240 13.71 2.00 -2.59
CA ALA A 240 13.55 3.44 -2.66
C ALA A 240 12.30 3.92 -1.88
N LEU A 241 11.17 3.20 -1.94
CA LEU A 241 9.98 3.50 -1.13
C LEU A 241 10.32 3.51 0.37
N ARG A 242 11.08 2.52 0.85
CA ARG A 242 11.52 2.46 2.25
C ARG A 242 12.53 3.56 2.58
N ASP A 243 13.61 3.66 1.80
CA ASP A 243 14.80 4.44 2.15
C ASP A 243 14.60 5.95 1.94
N GLU A 244 13.83 6.34 0.91
CA GLU A 244 13.63 7.75 0.53
C GLU A 244 12.30 8.31 1.04
N GLN A 245 11.24 7.48 1.09
CA GLN A 245 9.90 7.92 1.49
C GLN A 245 9.53 7.47 2.91
N GLY A 246 10.31 6.59 3.53
CA GLY A 246 10.00 6.05 4.85
C GLY A 246 8.81 5.09 4.89
N THR A 247 8.36 4.60 3.72
CA THR A 247 7.21 3.68 3.63
C THR A 247 7.47 2.39 4.40
N GLY A 248 6.53 1.96 5.26
CA GLY A 248 6.50 0.62 5.84
C GLY A 248 6.04 -0.39 4.78
N ILE A 249 6.77 -1.48 4.60
CA ILE A 249 6.49 -2.46 3.55
C ILE A 249 6.03 -3.79 4.15
N LEU A 250 4.84 -4.25 3.79
CA LEU A 250 4.42 -5.64 4.02
C LEU A 250 4.54 -6.41 2.70
N GLN A 251 5.68 -7.08 2.51
CA GLN A 251 5.98 -7.89 1.34
C GLN A 251 5.41 -9.29 1.49
N ILE A 252 4.34 -9.62 0.78
CA ILE A 252 3.81 -10.98 0.71
C ILE A 252 4.52 -11.72 -0.41
N THR A 253 5.20 -12.80 -0.08
CA THR A 253 5.86 -13.66 -1.06
C THR A 253 5.96 -15.09 -0.56
N HIS A 254 6.09 -16.02 -1.49
CA HIS A 254 6.44 -17.42 -1.24
C HIS A 254 7.83 -17.78 -1.83
N TYR A 255 8.54 -16.79 -2.39
CA TYR A 255 9.87 -16.95 -2.94
C TYR A 255 10.90 -16.16 -2.13
N GLN A 256 11.97 -16.81 -1.72
CA GLN A 256 13.09 -16.13 -1.07
C GLN A 256 13.81 -15.20 -2.03
N ARG A 257 13.82 -15.49 -3.32
CA ARG A 257 14.58 -14.78 -4.35
C ARG A 257 14.45 -13.26 -4.31
N ILE A 258 13.25 -12.71 -3.98
CA ILE A 258 13.08 -11.26 -3.83
C ILE A 258 13.75 -10.75 -2.56
N LEU A 259 13.78 -11.56 -1.49
CA LEU A 259 14.36 -11.19 -0.21
C LEU A 259 15.89 -11.08 -0.24
N ASP A 260 16.53 -11.61 -1.29
CA ASP A 260 17.97 -11.41 -1.55
C ASP A 260 18.27 -9.97 -2.04
N TYR A 261 17.28 -9.28 -2.59
CA TYR A 261 17.37 -7.89 -3.10
C TYR A 261 16.66 -6.89 -2.21
N VAL A 262 15.61 -7.33 -1.51
CA VAL A 262 14.82 -6.54 -0.56
C VAL A 262 14.96 -7.22 0.80
N GLU A 263 16.03 -6.87 1.52
CA GLU A 263 16.33 -7.51 2.82
C GLU A 263 15.25 -7.11 3.85
N PRO A 264 14.49 -8.08 4.38
CA PRO A 264 13.46 -7.79 5.36
C PRO A 264 14.05 -7.59 6.76
N ASP A 265 13.49 -6.64 7.52
CA ASP A 265 13.79 -6.49 8.95
C ASP A 265 13.11 -7.60 9.77
N HIS A 266 11.93 -8.00 9.33
CA HIS A 266 11.12 -9.02 10.00
C HIS A 266 10.55 -10.02 9.00
N VAL A 267 10.52 -11.29 9.40
CA VAL A 267 9.90 -12.38 8.63
C VAL A 267 8.81 -13.03 9.45
N HIS A 268 7.60 -13.11 8.90
CA HIS A 268 6.44 -13.71 9.51
C HIS A 268 5.99 -14.93 8.72
N VAL A 269 5.73 -16.04 9.40
CA VAL A 269 5.23 -17.28 8.79
C VAL A 269 3.76 -17.43 9.09
N MET A 270 2.96 -17.40 8.05
CA MET A 270 1.51 -17.58 8.16
C MET A 270 1.12 -19.02 7.84
N LEU A 271 0.43 -19.67 8.76
CA LEU A 271 -0.14 -21.01 8.61
C LEU A 271 -1.59 -21.00 9.10
N ASP A 272 -2.46 -21.60 8.32
CA ASP A 272 -3.85 -21.86 8.73
C ASP A 272 -4.56 -20.61 9.30
N GLY A 273 -4.39 -19.45 8.65
CA GLY A 273 -5.03 -18.18 9.03
C GLY A 273 -4.39 -17.43 10.20
N GLN A 274 -3.21 -17.84 10.67
CA GLN A 274 -2.53 -17.26 11.84
C GLN A 274 -1.06 -16.99 11.56
N ILE A 275 -0.46 -16.02 12.27
CA ILE A 275 1.01 -15.86 12.30
C ILE A 275 1.56 -16.93 13.26
N ALA A 276 2.06 -18.01 12.67
CA ALA A 276 2.59 -19.16 13.41
C ALA A 276 3.97 -18.89 14.03
N LYS A 277 4.78 -18.06 13.36
CA LYS A 277 6.15 -17.73 13.80
C LYS A 277 6.60 -16.40 13.23
N SER A 278 7.38 -15.64 14.00
CA SER A 278 8.07 -14.44 13.54
C SER A 278 9.55 -14.52 13.91
N GLY A 279 10.41 -13.86 13.11
CA GLY A 279 11.85 -13.82 13.31
C GLY A 279 12.52 -12.80 12.40
N GLY A 280 13.84 -12.81 12.34
CA GLY A 280 14.64 -12.02 11.42
C GLY A 280 14.82 -12.68 10.05
N PRO A 281 15.70 -12.11 9.20
CA PRO A 281 15.97 -12.63 7.84
C PRO A 281 16.37 -14.11 7.79
N GLU A 282 17.05 -14.60 8.81
CA GLU A 282 17.47 -16.01 8.93
C GLU A 282 16.29 -17.00 8.95
N LEU A 283 15.07 -16.51 9.26
CA LEU A 283 13.87 -17.34 9.21
C LEU A 283 13.50 -17.66 7.75
N ALA A 284 13.66 -16.72 6.82
CA ALA A 284 13.41 -16.93 5.40
C ALA A 284 14.37 -17.99 4.82
N GLU A 285 15.66 -17.88 5.13
CA GLU A 285 16.67 -18.89 4.71
C GLU A 285 16.32 -20.30 5.21
N LYS A 286 15.88 -20.38 6.47
CA LYS A 286 15.49 -21.66 7.06
C LYS A 286 14.22 -22.25 6.42
N LEU A 287 13.30 -21.39 5.96
CA LEU A 287 12.10 -21.83 5.24
C LEU A 287 12.43 -22.36 3.85
N GLU A 288 13.38 -21.76 3.14
CA GLU A 288 13.85 -22.28 1.85
C GLU A 288 14.47 -23.66 1.99
N ASP A 289 15.35 -23.84 2.98
CA ASP A 289 16.05 -25.09 3.22
C ASP A 289 15.13 -26.22 3.68
N LYS A 290 14.15 -25.96 4.53
CA LYS A 290 13.36 -26.96 5.27
C LYS A 290 11.87 -26.99 4.96
N GLY A 291 11.38 -26.03 4.17
CA GLY A 291 9.93 -25.84 3.95
C GLY A 291 9.20 -25.37 5.22
N TYR A 292 7.88 -25.54 5.25
CA TYR A 292 7.00 -25.09 6.34
C TYR A 292 6.69 -26.18 7.38
N ASP A 293 7.00 -27.46 7.11
CA ASP A 293 6.60 -28.59 7.96
C ASP A 293 7.19 -28.50 9.37
N TRP A 294 8.43 -28.08 9.51
CA TRP A 294 9.07 -27.92 10.81
C TRP A 294 8.42 -26.80 11.67
N VAL A 295 7.86 -25.75 11.03
CA VAL A 295 7.09 -24.72 11.74
C VAL A 295 5.78 -25.31 12.26
N ARG A 296 5.11 -26.14 11.44
CA ARG A 296 3.90 -26.85 11.85
C ARG A 296 4.17 -27.78 13.05
N GLU A 297 5.27 -28.53 12.99
CA GLU A 297 5.67 -29.42 14.08
C GLU A 297 6.01 -28.66 15.37
N GLU A 298 6.68 -27.50 15.25
CA GLU A 298 7.04 -26.66 16.40
C GLU A 298 5.83 -26.00 17.06
N VAL A 299 4.84 -25.55 16.27
CA VAL A 299 3.68 -24.77 16.75
C VAL A 299 2.53 -25.70 17.17
N TYR A 300 2.24 -26.72 16.38
CA TYR A 300 1.09 -27.62 16.62
C TYR A 300 1.46 -28.98 17.20
N GLY A 301 2.77 -29.27 17.30
CA GLY A 301 3.26 -30.58 17.74
C GLY A 301 3.25 -31.62 16.61
N THR A 302 4.02 -32.69 16.79
CA THR A 302 3.96 -33.85 15.88
C THR A 302 2.63 -34.55 16.02
N ALA A 303 1.87 -34.63 14.92
CA ALA A 303 0.61 -35.37 14.85
C ALA A 303 0.83 -36.87 15.00
#